data_5f033661d468362bf73fbc1d0faa5b11
#
_entry.id   5f033661d468362bf73fbc1d0faa5b11
#
_cell.length_a   1.000
_cell.length_b   1.000
_cell.length_c   1.000
_cell.angle_alpha   90.00
_cell.angle_beta   90.00
_cell.angle_gamma   90.00
#
_symmetry.space_group_name_H-M   'P 1'
#
loop_
_entity.id
_entity.type
_entity.pdbx_description
1 polymer ?
#
loop_
_entity_poly.entity_id
_entity_poly.type
_entity_poly.pdbx_seq_one_letter_code
_entity_poly.pdbx_strand_id
1 'polypeptide(L)'
;ARAKGMSAGLEPELSVVIDVFYPIDALTQVAKEFRHTYPGVALRIYVEALGGAIAPVLDGRCSIGVIGSLPEIPDNLTYERLPGIAFLMVAAGDHALASHRGKIPKDVLAKHTQIVLTDRSDLSSGREFGVMSPATWKLADLFAKHHFILNGLGWGGMPLHAVRKELEEGRLFALPIEDVPADGLTL
;
A
#
# COMPACT_ATOMS: atom_id res chain seq x y z
N ALA A 1 -12.02 9.01 -32.44
CA ALA A 1 -11.71 7.83 -31.63
C ALA A 1 -12.80 7.59 -30.56
N ARG A 2 -13.18 8.64 -29.80
CA ARG A 2 -14.22 8.60 -28.74
C ARG A 2 -15.59 8.15 -29.27
N ALA A 3 -16.02 8.70 -30.43
CA ALA A 3 -17.29 8.32 -31.06
C ALA A 3 -17.32 6.88 -31.57
N LYS A 4 -16.20 6.31 -32.02
CA LYS A 4 -16.08 4.90 -32.43
C LYS A 4 -16.19 3.93 -31.25
N GLY A 5 -15.62 4.28 -30.08
CA GLY A 5 -15.73 3.50 -28.86
C GLY A 5 -17.18 3.38 -28.38
N MET A 6 -17.91 4.51 -28.38
CA MET A 6 -19.34 4.52 -28.01
C MET A 6 -20.21 3.70 -28.97
N SER A 7 -19.93 3.72 -30.28
CA SER A 7 -20.67 2.89 -31.25
C SER A 7 -20.39 1.39 -31.15
N ALA A 8 -19.29 1.00 -30.54
CA ALA A 8 -18.92 -0.39 -30.27
C ALA A 8 -19.36 -0.89 -28.87
N GLY A 9 -20.11 -0.07 -28.11
CA GLY A 9 -20.53 -0.40 -26.74
C GLY A 9 -19.40 -0.35 -25.70
N LEU A 10 -18.23 0.24 -26.07
CA LEU A 10 -17.12 0.44 -25.13
C LEU A 10 -17.29 1.79 -24.42
N GLU A 11 -17.04 1.82 -23.14
CA GLU A 11 -16.95 3.07 -22.38
C GLU A 11 -15.80 3.93 -22.92
N PRO A 12 -15.97 5.27 -23.01
CA PRO A 12 -14.92 6.15 -23.53
C PRO A 12 -13.73 6.29 -22.57
N GLU A 13 -13.94 5.93 -21.31
CA GLU A 13 -12.92 5.97 -20.25
C GLU A 13 -13.22 4.84 -19.26
N LEU A 14 -12.18 4.09 -18.88
CA LEU A 14 -12.18 3.16 -17.76
C LEU A 14 -11.53 3.84 -16.56
N SER A 15 -12.28 3.97 -15.45
CA SER A 15 -11.75 4.46 -14.18
C SER A 15 -11.51 3.31 -13.21
N VAL A 16 -10.30 3.23 -12.68
CA VAL A 16 -9.88 2.19 -11.72
C VAL A 16 -9.20 2.83 -10.50
N VAL A 17 -9.31 2.18 -9.34
CA VAL A 17 -8.56 2.54 -8.14
C VAL A 17 -7.66 1.39 -7.72
N ILE A 18 -6.41 1.70 -7.40
CA ILE A 18 -5.38 0.72 -7.05
C ILE A 18 -4.84 1.07 -5.66
N ASP A 19 -4.76 0.07 -4.80
CA ASP A 19 -4.13 0.22 -3.48
C ASP A 19 -2.64 0.57 -3.62
N VAL A 20 -2.17 1.49 -2.78
CA VAL A 20 -0.77 1.96 -2.77
C VAL A 20 0.25 0.85 -2.55
N PHE A 21 -0.16 -0.31 -1.99
CA PHE A 21 0.70 -1.46 -1.80
C PHE A 21 0.86 -2.31 -3.06
N TYR A 22 0.03 -2.09 -4.08
CA TYR A 22 0.14 -2.85 -5.32
C TYR A 22 1.44 -2.52 -6.07
N PRO A 23 2.20 -3.52 -6.57
CA PRO A 23 3.47 -3.27 -7.26
C PRO A 23 3.29 -2.42 -8.52
N ILE A 24 3.98 -1.28 -8.58
CA ILE A 24 3.88 -0.33 -9.70
C ILE A 24 4.29 -0.94 -11.04
N ASP A 25 5.27 -1.85 -11.03
CA ASP A 25 5.73 -2.54 -12.23
C ASP A 25 4.63 -3.45 -12.80
N ALA A 26 3.88 -4.16 -11.95
CA ALA A 26 2.75 -4.97 -12.37
C ALA A 26 1.63 -4.08 -12.93
N LEU A 27 1.32 -2.96 -12.26
CA LEU A 27 0.32 -2.00 -12.75
C LEU A 27 0.70 -1.44 -14.12
N THR A 28 1.95 -1.06 -14.32
CA THR A 28 2.41 -0.51 -15.61
C THR A 28 2.38 -1.55 -16.72
N GLN A 29 2.64 -2.83 -16.40
CA GLN A 29 2.52 -3.92 -17.36
C GLN A 29 1.06 -4.13 -17.79
N VAL A 30 0.14 -4.20 -16.84
CA VAL A 30 -1.31 -4.29 -17.13
C VAL A 30 -1.79 -3.08 -17.95
N ALA A 31 -1.34 -1.88 -17.63
CA ALA A 31 -1.68 -0.67 -18.39
C ALA A 31 -1.16 -0.71 -19.85
N LYS A 32 0.02 -1.30 -20.09
CA LYS A 32 0.54 -1.51 -21.45
C LYS A 32 -0.34 -2.47 -22.24
N GLU A 33 -0.74 -3.59 -21.64
CA GLU A 33 -1.62 -4.58 -22.26
C GLU A 33 -3.01 -4.00 -22.53
N PHE A 34 -3.57 -3.27 -21.57
CA PHE A 34 -4.83 -2.54 -21.74
C PHE A 34 -4.78 -1.59 -22.94
N ARG A 35 -3.74 -0.75 -23.02
CA ARG A 35 -3.56 0.18 -24.13
C ARG A 35 -3.45 -0.53 -25.49
N HIS A 36 -2.81 -1.69 -25.52
CA HIS A 36 -2.68 -2.49 -26.74
C HIS A 36 -4.03 -3.09 -27.17
N THR A 37 -4.79 -3.62 -26.22
CA THR A 37 -6.06 -4.29 -26.47
C THR A 37 -7.20 -3.30 -26.74
N TYR A 38 -7.19 -2.16 -26.06
CA TYR A 38 -8.25 -1.14 -26.12
C TYR A 38 -7.71 0.27 -26.46
N PRO A 39 -7.10 0.46 -27.65
CA PRO A 39 -6.40 1.71 -27.98
C PRO A 39 -7.30 2.95 -28.05
N GLY A 40 -8.63 2.76 -28.09
CA GLY A 40 -9.60 3.85 -28.13
C GLY A 40 -10.23 4.22 -26.79
N VAL A 41 -9.90 3.50 -25.71
CA VAL A 41 -10.43 3.70 -24.36
C VAL A 41 -9.40 4.47 -23.52
N ALA A 42 -9.81 5.58 -22.92
CA ALA A 42 -8.98 6.28 -21.96
C ALA A 42 -8.92 5.48 -20.64
N LEU A 43 -7.79 5.52 -19.96
CA LEU A 43 -7.61 4.89 -18.65
C LEU A 43 -7.36 5.97 -17.60
N ARG A 44 -8.18 5.99 -16.55
CA ARG A 44 -8.00 6.83 -15.36
C ARG A 44 -7.64 5.96 -14.18
N ILE A 45 -6.50 6.21 -13.56
CA ILE A 45 -6.01 5.43 -12.43
C ILE A 45 -5.93 6.35 -11.20
N TYR A 46 -6.59 5.93 -10.13
CA TYR A 46 -6.40 6.49 -8.79
C TYR A 46 -5.51 5.53 -8.01
N VAL A 47 -4.61 6.08 -7.18
CA VAL A 47 -3.78 5.30 -6.27
C VAL A 47 -4.09 5.79 -4.86
N GLU A 48 -4.66 4.91 -4.04
CA GLU A 48 -5.21 5.26 -2.74
C GLU A 48 -4.85 4.22 -1.68
N ALA A 49 -4.96 4.60 -0.42
CA ALA A 49 -4.71 3.73 0.73
C ALA A 49 -6.01 3.39 1.45
N LEU A 50 -6.03 2.25 2.14
CA LEU A 50 -7.08 1.84 3.08
C LEU A 50 -8.50 2.01 2.50
N GLY A 51 -9.39 2.69 3.21
CA GLY A 51 -10.76 2.97 2.76
C GLY A 51 -10.81 3.83 1.49
N GLY A 52 -9.78 4.63 1.22
CA GLY A 52 -9.64 5.39 -0.02
C GLY A 52 -9.57 4.52 -1.27
N ALA A 53 -9.08 3.28 -1.17
CA ALA A 53 -9.09 2.33 -2.28
C ALA A 53 -10.48 1.68 -2.51
N ILE A 54 -11.36 1.69 -1.52
CA ILE A 54 -12.72 1.12 -1.61
C ILE A 54 -13.76 2.17 -2.00
N ALA A 55 -13.69 3.36 -1.41
CA ALA A 55 -14.68 4.41 -1.58
C ALA A 55 -15.03 4.72 -3.04
N PRO A 56 -14.07 4.85 -3.99
CA PRO A 56 -14.38 5.13 -5.39
C PRO A 56 -15.17 4.01 -6.10
N VAL A 57 -15.06 2.77 -5.63
CA VAL A 57 -15.85 1.64 -6.17
C VAL A 57 -17.27 1.69 -5.62
N LEU A 58 -17.43 1.95 -4.33
CA LEU A 58 -18.73 2.02 -3.69
C LEU A 58 -19.60 3.17 -4.21
N ASP A 59 -19.01 4.32 -4.50
CA ASP A 59 -19.71 5.49 -5.01
C ASP A 59 -19.82 5.53 -6.56
N GLY A 60 -19.31 4.50 -7.25
CA GLY A 60 -19.42 4.34 -8.71
C GLY A 60 -18.46 5.22 -9.53
N ARG A 61 -17.49 5.92 -8.90
CA ARG A 61 -16.45 6.67 -9.63
C ARG A 61 -15.47 5.74 -10.33
N CYS A 62 -15.25 4.55 -9.78
CA CYS A 62 -14.41 3.52 -10.37
C CYS A 62 -15.21 2.25 -10.59
N SER A 63 -15.02 1.62 -11.75
CA SER A 63 -15.65 0.34 -12.10
C SER A 63 -14.93 -0.85 -11.46
N ILE A 64 -13.63 -0.70 -11.18
CA ILE A 64 -12.77 -1.75 -10.63
C ILE A 64 -11.86 -1.14 -9.56
N GLY A 65 -11.62 -1.92 -8.47
CA GLY A 65 -10.65 -1.60 -7.45
C GLY A 65 -9.72 -2.77 -7.17
N VAL A 66 -8.43 -2.50 -6.94
CA VAL A 66 -7.49 -3.43 -6.32
C VAL A 66 -7.28 -2.96 -4.88
N ILE A 67 -7.59 -3.82 -3.92
CA ILE A 67 -7.63 -3.50 -2.49
C ILE A 67 -6.67 -4.44 -1.77
N GLY A 68 -5.86 -3.93 -0.85
CA GLY A 68 -4.88 -4.73 -0.12
C GLY A 68 -4.63 -4.24 1.30
N SER A 69 -4.72 -2.94 1.54
CA SER A 69 -4.37 -2.33 2.83
C SER A 69 -5.52 -2.29 3.84
N LEU A 70 -6.77 -2.56 3.43
CA LEU A 70 -7.92 -2.68 4.32
C LEU A 70 -8.33 -4.16 4.47
N PRO A 71 -8.44 -4.69 5.70
CA PRO A 71 -8.69 -6.12 5.91
C PRO A 71 -10.13 -6.57 5.64
N GLU A 72 -11.07 -5.65 5.51
CA GLU A 72 -12.48 -5.95 5.33
C GLU A 72 -12.98 -5.43 3.98
N ILE A 73 -13.67 -6.29 3.23
CA ILE A 73 -14.32 -5.93 1.97
C ILE A 73 -15.83 -5.86 2.23
N PRO A 74 -16.50 -4.77 1.83
CA PRO A 74 -17.95 -4.66 1.97
C PRO A 74 -18.72 -5.77 1.24
N ASP A 75 -19.78 -6.30 1.87
CA ASP A 75 -20.58 -7.42 1.37
C ASP A 75 -21.25 -7.16 0.02
N ASN A 76 -21.44 -5.90 -0.35
CA ASN A 76 -22.06 -5.50 -1.61
C ASN A 76 -21.07 -5.44 -2.79
N LEU A 77 -19.83 -5.86 -2.60
CA LEU A 77 -18.82 -5.95 -3.66
C LEU A 77 -18.55 -7.41 -4.02
N THR A 78 -18.46 -7.69 -5.31
CA THR A 78 -17.91 -8.97 -5.81
C THR A 78 -16.41 -8.82 -5.94
N TYR A 79 -15.63 -9.82 -5.51
CA TYR A 79 -14.19 -9.77 -5.57
C TYR A 79 -13.53 -11.08 -5.95
N GLU A 80 -12.34 -11.00 -6.50
CA GLU A 80 -11.41 -12.12 -6.72
C GLU A 80 -10.13 -11.87 -5.91
N ARG A 81 -9.55 -12.95 -5.36
CA ARG A 81 -8.31 -12.86 -4.60
C ARG A 81 -7.11 -12.85 -5.54
N LEU A 82 -6.24 -11.89 -5.36
CA LEU A 82 -4.92 -11.83 -5.97
C LEU A 82 -3.87 -12.47 -5.04
N PRO A 83 -2.67 -12.81 -5.58
CA PRO A 83 -1.54 -13.19 -4.75
C PRO A 83 -1.20 -12.13 -3.72
N GLY A 84 -0.91 -12.55 -2.50
CA GLY A 84 -0.58 -11.64 -1.40
C GLY A 84 0.75 -10.91 -1.62
N ILE A 85 0.92 -9.79 -0.92
CA ILE A 85 2.10 -8.93 -0.96
C ILE A 85 2.89 -9.12 0.33
N ALA A 86 4.17 -9.48 0.20
CA ALA A 86 5.07 -9.56 1.35
C ALA A 86 5.29 -8.17 1.97
N PHE A 87 5.17 -8.08 3.28
CA PHE A 87 5.18 -6.84 4.02
C PHE A 87 6.10 -6.94 5.23
N LEU A 88 7.08 -6.05 5.35
CA LEU A 88 8.10 -6.06 6.39
C LEU A 88 8.03 -4.80 7.25
N MET A 89 8.35 -4.95 8.54
CA MET A 89 8.65 -3.81 9.40
C MET A 89 10.10 -3.42 9.20
N VAL A 90 10.35 -2.14 8.91
CA VAL A 90 11.69 -1.64 8.56
C VAL A 90 12.03 -0.34 9.28
N ALA A 91 13.33 -0.11 9.43
CA ALA A 91 13.89 1.17 9.88
C ALA A 91 15.18 1.48 9.11
N ALA A 92 15.62 2.75 9.12
CA ALA A 92 16.90 3.16 8.57
C ALA A 92 18.07 2.51 9.32
N GLY A 93 19.22 2.36 8.66
CA GLY A 93 20.39 1.70 9.23
C GLY A 93 20.99 2.38 10.45
N ASP A 94 20.83 3.68 10.57
CA ASP A 94 21.25 4.51 11.71
C ASP A 94 20.18 4.62 12.82
N HIS A 95 18.99 4.07 12.60
CA HIS A 95 17.93 4.05 13.61
C HIS A 95 18.26 3.06 14.75
N ALA A 96 17.96 3.42 15.99
CA ALA A 96 18.28 2.62 17.18
C ALA A 96 17.73 1.19 17.11
N LEU A 97 16.57 0.97 16.49
CA LEU A 97 15.97 -0.36 16.32
C LEU A 97 16.76 -1.25 15.36
N ALA A 98 17.47 -0.70 14.37
CA ALA A 98 18.26 -1.47 13.41
C ALA A 98 19.47 -2.17 14.06
N SER A 99 19.99 -1.61 15.15
CA SER A 99 21.09 -2.20 15.94
C SER A 99 20.64 -3.13 17.06
N HIS A 100 19.33 -3.31 17.25
CA HIS A 100 18.79 -4.19 18.31
C HIS A 100 19.17 -5.63 18.08
N ARG A 101 19.64 -6.32 19.13
CA ARG A 101 20.01 -7.75 19.06
C ARG A 101 18.84 -8.63 19.47
N GLY A 102 18.52 -9.60 18.62
CA GLY A 102 17.41 -10.53 18.85
C GLY A 102 16.04 -9.92 18.49
N LYS A 103 14.97 -10.56 18.90
CA LYS A 103 13.61 -10.09 18.67
C LYS A 103 13.33 -8.83 19.48
N ILE A 104 12.67 -7.85 18.84
CA ILE A 104 12.37 -6.55 19.43
C ILE A 104 11.04 -6.64 20.19
N PRO A 105 11.02 -6.46 21.52
CA PRO A 105 9.80 -6.47 22.31
C PRO A 105 8.95 -5.21 22.08
N LYS A 106 7.66 -5.30 22.38
CA LYS A 106 6.70 -4.20 22.22
C LYS A 106 7.04 -2.96 23.05
N ASP A 107 7.57 -3.12 24.25
CA ASP A 107 7.97 -2.00 25.11
C ASP A 107 9.21 -1.25 24.57
N VAL A 108 10.06 -1.90 23.80
CA VAL A 108 11.16 -1.26 23.07
C VAL A 108 10.62 -0.48 21.87
N LEU A 109 9.71 -1.08 21.07
CA LEU A 109 9.06 -0.40 19.95
C LEU A 109 8.33 0.85 20.41
N ALA A 110 7.66 0.80 21.55
CA ALA A 110 6.87 1.90 22.13
C ALA A 110 7.69 3.17 22.42
N LYS A 111 9.02 3.06 22.51
CA LYS A 111 9.94 4.20 22.73
C LYS A 111 10.30 4.93 21.43
N HIS A 112 9.91 4.43 20.29
CA HIS A 112 10.26 4.95 18.98
C HIS A 112 9.02 5.29 18.15
N THR A 113 9.08 6.40 17.42
CA THR A 113 8.00 6.84 16.56
C THR A 113 7.75 5.83 15.43
N GLN A 114 6.52 5.36 15.33
CA GLN A 114 6.07 4.55 14.20
C GLN A 114 5.48 5.44 13.11
N ILE A 115 5.95 5.26 11.88
CA ILE A 115 5.40 5.92 10.70
C ILE A 115 4.28 5.03 10.14
N VAL A 116 3.04 5.50 10.24
CA VAL A 116 1.82 4.73 9.93
C VAL A 116 1.18 5.25 8.66
N LEU A 117 0.71 4.34 7.80
CA LEU A 117 -0.11 4.71 6.66
C LEU A 117 -1.52 5.06 7.14
N THR A 118 -2.06 6.16 6.64
CA THR A 118 -3.45 6.57 6.83
C THR A 118 -4.07 6.92 5.47
N ASP A 119 -5.34 7.26 5.46
CA ASP A 119 -6.04 7.77 4.28
C ASP A 119 -6.92 8.97 4.63
N ARG A 120 -7.70 9.43 3.66
CA ARG A 120 -8.63 10.55 3.81
C ARG A 120 -10.10 10.12 3.72
N SER A 121 -10.34 8.79 3.75
CA SER A 121 -11.67 8.23 3.64
C SER A 121 -12.34 8.11 5.00
N ASP A 122 -13.64 8.35 5.05
CA ASP A 122 -14.45 8.10 6.25
C ASP A 122 -14.60 6.60 6.56
N LEU A 123 -14.34 5.71 5.59
CA LEU A 123 -14.45 4.26 5.78
C LEU A 123 -13.40 3.69 6.75
N SER A 124 -12.27 4.37 6.91
CA SER A 124 -11.23 4.02 7.88
C SER A 124 -11.28 4.91 9.13
N SER A 125 -12.22 5.84 9.22
CA SER A 125 -12.33 6.80 10.33
C SER A 125 -12.47 6.08 11.68
N GLY A 126 -11.63 6.51 12.64
CA GLY A 126 -11.60 5.89 13.98
C GLY A 126 -10.93 4.52 14.06
N ARG A 127 -10.39 4.00 12.94
CA ARG A 127 -9.67 2.71 12.89
C ARG A 127 -8.20 2.95 12.57
N GLU A 128 -7.35 2.20 13.22
CA GLU A 128 -5.90 2.24 13.00
C GLU A 128 -5.41 0.83 12.65
N PHE A 129 -4.65 0.71 11.56
CA PHE A 129 -4.17 -0.57 11.07
C PHE A 129 -2.65 -0.67 11.21
N GLY A 130 -2.18 -1.81 11.74
CA GLY A 130 -0.74 -2.08 11.88
C GLY A 130 -0.04 -1.17 12.89
N VAL A 131 -0.78 -0.54 13.82
CA VAL A 131 -0.20 0.30 14.88
C VAL A 131 0.32 -0.58 16.02
N MET A 132 1.61 -0.41 16.33
CA MET A 132 2.32 -1.18 17.34
C MET A 132 3.06 -0.28 18.35
N SER A 133 3.05 1.04 18.16
CA SER A 133 3.64 2.02 19.06
C SER A 133 2.62 3.11 19.43
N PRO A 134 2.62 3.60 20.68
CA PRO A 134 1.76 4.72 21.08
C PRO A 134 2.20 6.05 20.44
N ALA A 135 3.47 6.18 20.06
CA ALA A 135 3.99 7.35 19.35
C ALA A 135 3.89 7.10 17.83
N THR A 136 2.96 7.76 17.16
CA THR A 136 2.74 7.59 15.72
C THR A 136 2.77 8.90 14.96
N TRP A 137 3.38 8.87 13.76
CA TRP A 137 3.18 9.87 12.73
C TRP A 137 2.40 9.24 11.58
N LYS A 138 1.33 9.91 11.14
CA LYS A 138 0.40 9.38 10.14
C LYS A 138 0.58 10.10 8.81
N LEU A 139 0.89 9.35 7.76
CA LEU A 139 1.04 9.85 6.40
C LEU A 139 0.06 9.14 5.47
N ALA A 140 -0.62 9.91 4.61
CA ALA A 140 -1.57 9.38 3.63
C ALA A 140 -0.93 9.12 2.25
N ASP A 141 0.39 8.97 2.23
CA ASP A 141 1.18 8.74 1.02
C ASP A 141 2.31 7.75 1.32
N LEU A 142 2.39 6.67 0.54
CA LEU A 142 3.37 5.61 0.77
C LEU A 142 4.79 6.05 0.40
N PHE A 143 4.94 6.89 -0.62
CA PHE A 143 6.24 7.43 -1.00
C PHE A 143 6.81 8.34 0.09
N ALA A 144 5.99 9.25 0.62
CA ALA A 144 6.38 10.08 1.77
C ALA A 144 6.73 9.21 2.97
N LYS A 145 5.91 8.21 3.30
CA LYS A 145 6.19 7.25 4.39
C LYS A 145 7.54 6.56 4.21
N HIS A 146 7.83 6.05 3.01
CA HIS A 146 9.10 5.43 2.68
C HIS A 146 10.28 6.37 2.98
N HIS A 147 10.20 7.62 2.52
CA HIS A 147 11.27 8.60 2.72
C HIS A 147 11.42 9.02 4.19
N PHE A 148 10.35 9.10 4.96
CA PHE A 148 10.42 9.37 6.40
C PHE A 148 11.17 8.25 7.13
N ILE A 149 10.87 6.99 6.81
CA ILE A 149 11.57 5.84 7.39
C ILE A 149 13.04 5.83 6.94
N LEU A 150 13.30 6.01 5.65
CA LEU A 150 14.66 5.99 5.07
C LEU A 150 15.57 7.08 5.66
N ASN A 151 15.02 8.22 6.07
CA ASN A 151 15.74 9.31 6.71
C ASN A 151 15.74 9.23 8.24
N GLY A 152 15.44 8.07 8.83
CA GLY A 152 15.59 7.82 10.26
C GLY A 152 14.55 8.48 11.16
N LEU A 153 13.46 9.05 10.61
CA LEU A 153 12.42 9.74 11.39
C LEU A 153 11.51 8.77 12.18
N GLY A 154 11.69 7.47 11.97
CA GLY A 154 10.96 6.43 12.67
C GLY A 154 11.05 5.10 11.95
N TRP A 155 10.21 4.16 12.34
CA TRP A 155 10.12 2.82 11.78
C TRP A 155 8.69 2.53 11.32
N GLY A 156 8.49 1.53 10.46
CA GLY A 156 7.13 1.18 10.03
C GLY A 156 7.08 0.05 9.02
N GLY A 157 5.87 -0.39 8.72
CA GLY A 157 5.63 -1.45 7.74
C GLY A 157 5.70 -0.93 6.31
N MET A 158 6.37 -1.68 5.44
CA MET A 158 6.50 -1.39 4.00
C MET A 158 6.35 -2.67 3.16
N PRO A 159 5.74 -2.59 1.97
CA PRO A 159 5.77 -3.69 1.03
C PRO A 159 7.22 -4.03 0.64
N LEU A 160 7.58 -5.31 0.65
CA LEU A 160 8.94 -5.76 0.35
C LEU A 160 9.44 -5.24 -1.00
N HIS A 161 8.59 -5.27 -2.04
CA HIS A 161 8.96 -4.81 -3.37
C HIS A 161 9.33 -3.31 -3.41
N ALA A 162 8.74 -2.49 -2.52
CA ALA A 162 8.99 -1.05 -2.46
C ALA A 162 10.30 -0.69 -1.73
N VAL A 163 10.87 -1.61 -0.94
CA VAL A 163 12.07 -1.36 -0.12
C VAL A 163 13.20 -2.34 -0.38
N ARG A 164 13.03 -3.25 -1.35
CA ARG A 164 14.02 -4.30 -1.66
C ARG A 164 15.41 -3.73 -1.91
N LYS A 165 15.50 -2.69 -2.72
CA LYS A 165 16.77 -2.05 -3.07
C LYS A 165 17.49 -1.48 -1.84
N GLU A 166 16.76 -0.79 -0.99
CA GLU A 166 17.30 -0.20 0.24
C GLU A 166 17.75 -1.27 1.26
N LEU A 167 17.05 -2.40 1.31
CA LEU A 167 17.46 -3.55 2.12
C LEU A 167 18.75 -4.18 1.58
N GLU A 168 18.87 -4.40 0.27
CA GLU A 168 20.06 -4.93 -0.38
C GLU A 168 21.28 -4.00 -0.24
N GLU A 169 21.07 -2.69 -0.28
CA GLU A 169 22.09 -1.66 -0.08
C GLU A 169 22.43 -1.38 1.39
N GLY A 170 21.71 -2.00 2.34
CA GLY A 170 21.90 -1.79 3.79
C GLY A 170 21.49 -0.40 4.27
N ARG A 171 20.66 0.33 3.53
CA ARG A 171 20.09 1.61 3.94
C ARG A 171 18.86 1.44 4.83
N LEU A 172 18.10 0.36 4.61
CA LEU A 172 17.03 -0.09 5.47
C LEU A 172 17.34 -1.48 6.04
N PHE A 173 16.79 -1.77 7.22
CA PHE A 173 16.89 -3.05 7.89
C PHE A 173 15.51 -3.57 8.26
N ALA A 174 15.26 -4.85 7.98
CA ALA A 174 14.08 -5.54 8.47
C ALA A 174 14.18 -5.70 9.99
N LEU A 175 13.14 -5.34 10.70
CA LEU A 175 13.08 -5.39 12.16
C LEU A 175 12.49 -6.73 12.60
N PRO A 176 13.25 -7.53 13.38
CA PRO A 176 12.79 -8.81 13.91
C PRO A 176 11.87 -8.60 15.12
N ILE A 177 10.63 -8.19 14.88
CA ILE A 177 9.68 -7.87 15.94
C ILE A 177 9.13 -9.16 16.57
N GLU A 178 8.96 -9.14 17.89
CA GLU A 178 8.28 -10.21 18.62
C GLU A 178 6.84 -10.37 18.12
N ASP A 179 6.37 -11.62 18.01
CA ASP A 179 5.05 -11.98 17.47
C ASP A 179 4.80 -11.64 15.97
N VAL A 180 5.83 -11.18 15.25
CA VAL A 180 5.78 -11.00 13.79
C VAL A 180 6.63 -12.10 13.14
N PRO A 181 6.13 -12.79 12.09
CA PRO A 181 6.91 -13.78 11.35
C PRO A 181 8.20 -13.18 10.79
N ALA A 182 9.29 -13.96 10.79
CA ALA A 182 10.60 -13.48 10.31
C ALA A 182 10.63 -13.15 8.82
N ASP A 183 9.78 -13.81 8.03
CA ASP A 183 9.55 -13.57 6.60
C ASP A 183 8.54 -12.44 6.33
N GLY A 184 8.07 -11.79 7.39
CA GLY A 184 7.10 -10.70 7.34
C GLY A 184 5.64 -11.17 7.34
N LEU A 185 4.76 -10.25 6.99
CA LEU A 185 3.33 -10.48 6.84
C LEU A 185 3.00 -10.60 5.35
N THR A 186 1.91 -11.31 5.05
CA THR A 186 1.30 -11.30 3.71
C THR A 186 -0.04 -10.59 3.80
N LEU A 187 -0.20 -9.54 2.99
CA LEU A 187 -1.42 -8.75 2.89
C LEU A 187 -2.21 -9.16 1.65
#